data_7a5ee5ddfcd23027429dd1b9b14b6c08
#
_entry.id   7a5ee5ddfcd23027429dd1b9b14b6c08
#
_cell.length_a   1.000
_cell.length_b   1.000
_cell.length_c   1.000
_cell.angle_alpha   90.00
_cell.angle_beta   90.00
_cell.angle_gamma   90.00
#
_symmetry.space_group_name_H-M   'P 1'
#
loop_
_entity.id
_entity.type
_entity.pdbx_description
1 polymer ?
#
loop_
_entity_poly.entity_id
_entity_poly.type
_entity_poly.pdbx_seq_one_letter_code
_entity_poly.pdbx_strand_id
1 'polypeptide(L)'
;MQNLWDEYRQETKINLVISGSVYSLMQKIFTDHGEPLFGRADNILCLRSFNTKVLKQIMEDFAPGYSNDDLLALYTLTGGIPKYVELFCDNQALSVDRIYDFVFSENSLFIDEGRNLLITEFGKNYGTYFSILSEIANGHYSKAR
;
A
#
# COMPACT_ATOMS: atom_id res chain seq x y z
N MET A 1 -18.17 18.58 -9.36
CA MET A 1 -18.61 17.16 -9.18
C MET A 1 -19.80 17.06 -8.23
N GLN A 2 -19.73 17.62 -7.02
CA GLN A 2 -20.80 17.58 -6.03
C GLN A 2 -22.16 18.02 -6.60
N ASN A 3 -22.29 19.25 -7.12
CA ASN A 3 -23.57 19.79 -7.62
C ASN A 3 -24.18 18.95 -8.74
N LEU A 4 -23.34 18.49 -9.68
CA LEU A 4 -23.79 17.61 -10.77
C LEU A 4 -24.28 16.26 -10.23
N TRP A 5 -23.60 15.69 -9.24
CA TRP A 5 -24.05 14.43 -8.65
C TRP A 5 -25.38 14.59 -7.91
N ASP A 6 -25.53 15.65 -7.10
CA ASP A 6 -26.73 15.91 -6.34
C ASP A 6 -27.95 16.19 -7.26
N GLU A 7 -27.71 16.84 -8.41
CA GLU A 7 -28.74 17.15 -9.39
C GLU A 7 -29.22 15.92 -10.19
N TYR A 8 -28.27 15.09 -10.64
CA TYR A 8 -28.60 14.00 -11.58
C TYR A 8 -28.59 12.61 -10.97
N ARG A 9 -28.25 12.43 -9.71
CA ARG A 9 -28.11 11.12 -9.05
C ARG A 9 -29.35 10.23 -9.21
N GLN A 10 -30.55 10.79 -9.13
CA GLN A 10 -31.78 10.02 -9.19
C GLN A 10 -32.28 9.74 -10.62
N GLU A 11 -31.84 10.52 -11.57
CA GLU A 11 -32.29 10.45 -12.97
C GLU A 11 -31.31 9.68 -13.86
N THR A 12 -30.09 9.51 -13.41
CA THR A 12 -29.02 8.85 -14.18
C THR A 12 -28.86 7.38 -13.85
N LYS A 13 -28.48 6.59 -14.86
CA LYS A 13 -28.06 5.19 -14.71
C LYS A 13 -26.54 5.06 -14.60
N ILE A 14 -25.82 6.14 -14.31
CA ILE A 14 -24.36 6.15 -14.23
C ILE A 14 -23.92 5.56 -12.90
N ASN A 15 -23.05 4.55 -12.93
CA ASN A 15 -22.25 4.11 -11.80
C ASN A 15 -20.94 4.88 -11.79
N LEU A 16 -20.74 5.70 -10.75
CA LEU A 16 -19.49 6.45 -10.55
C LEU A 16 -18.63 5.74 -9.55
N VAL A 17 -17.43 5.34 -9.97
CA VAL A 17 -16.40 4.75 -9.10
C VAL A 17 -15.26 5.76 -8.96
N ILE A 18 -14.96 6.14 -7.73
CA ILE A 18 -13.83 7.02 -7.40
C ILE A 18 -12.80 6.20 -6.65
N SER A 19 -11.56 6.20 -7.12
CA SER A 19 -10.46 5.51 -6.46
C SER A 19 -9.32 6.48 -6.14
N GLY A 20 -8.58 6.19 -5.09
CA GLY A 20 -7.40 6.94 -4.70
C GLY A 20 -6.46 6.09 -3.87
N SER A 21 -5.15 6.34 -4.01
CA SER A 21 -4.09 5.62 -3.31
C SER A 21 -3.72 6.24 -1.96
N VAL A 22 -4.04 7.51 -1.74
CA VAL A 22 -3.78 8.21 -0.47
C VAL A 22 -4.96 7.98 0.46
N TYR A 23 -4.81 7.01 1.36
CA TYR A 23 -5.89 6.56 2.25
C TYR A 23 -6.45 7.71 3.11
N SER A 24 -5.59 8.50 3.74
CA SER A 24 -5.98 9.62 4.60
C SER A 24 -6.83 10.66 3.85
N LEU A 25 -6.45 10.97 2.60
CA LEU A 25 -7.19 11.90 1.75
C LEU A 25 -8.54 11.32 1.34
N MET A 26 -8.59 10.07 0.90
CA MET A 26 -9.83 9.40 0.50
C MET A 26 -10.80 9.31 1.67
N GLN A 27 -10.31 8.95 2.85
CA GLN A 27 -11.13 8.92 4.04
C GLN A 27 -11.69 10.31 4.37
N LYS A 28 -10.85 11.34 4.38
CA LYS A 28 -11.28 12.70 4.64
C LYS A 28 -12.41 13.14 3.70
N ILE A 29 -12.22 12.98 2.38
CA ILE A 29 -13.17 13.42 1.35
C ILE A 29 -14.59 12.84 1.56
N PHE A 30 -14.70 11.59 2.03
CA PHE A 30 -15.98 10.89 2.13
C PHE A 30 -16.55 10.82 3.56
N THR A 31 -15.73 11.00 4.61
CA THR A 31 -16.16 10.84 6.00
C THR A 31 -16.11 12.12 6.83
N ASP A 32 -15.44 13.18 6.36
CA ASP A 32 -15.41 14.47 7.05
C ASP A 32 -16.64 15.30 6.67
N HIS A 33 -17.39 15.76 7.67
CA HIS A 33 -18.59 16.59 7.51
C HIS A 33 -18.36 17.90 6.75
N GLY A 34 -17.14 18.42 6.76
CA GLY A 34 -16.76 19.64 6.02
C GLY A 34 -16.52 19.43 4.53
N GLU A 35 -16.40 18.19 4.08
CA GLU A 35 -16.03 17.89 2.69
C GLU A 35 -17.24 17.78 1.77
N PRO A 36 -17.12 18.24 0.51
CA PRO A 36 -18.22 18.26 -0.45
C PRO A 36 -18.83 16.89 -0.81
N LEU A 37 -18.08 15.80 -0.65
CA LEU A 37 -18.56 14.44 -0.96
C LEU A 37 -18.99 13.65 0.27
N PHE A 38 -18.99 14.27 1.45
CA PHE A 38 -19.48 13.63 2.66
C PHE A 38 -20.90 13.06 2.50
N GLY A 39 -21.09 11.80 2.87
CA GLY A 39 -22.37 11.11 2.82
C GLY A 39 -22.94 10.84 1.42
N ARG A 40 -22.14 11.03 0.35
CA ARG A 40 -22.58 10.81 -1.04
C ARG A 40 -22.11 9.49 -1.63
N ALA A 41 -21.24 8.76 -0.96
CA ALA A 41 -20.87 7.41 -1.35
C ALA A 41 -21.94 6.40 -0.90
N ASP A 42 -22.46 5.61 -1.82
CA ASP A 42 -23.36 4.50 -1.48
C ASP A 42 -22.59 3.32 -0.88
N ASN A 43 -21.32 3.12 -1.32
CA ASN A 43 -20.43 2.12 -0.79
C ASN A 43 -18.99 2.65 -0.74
N ILE A 44 -18.28 2.33 0.33
CA ILE A 44 -16.85 2.61 0.47
C ILE A 44 -16.13 1.25 0.57
N LEU A 45 -15.31 0.96 -0.44
CA LEU A 45 -14.51 -0.25 -0.51
C LEU A 45 -13.08 0.04 -0.08
N CYS A 46 -12.66 -0.55 1.01
CA CYS A 46 -11.26 -0.52 1.43
C CYS A 46 -10.56 -1.79 0.95
N LEU A 47 -9.72 -1.65 -0.09
CA LEU A 47 -8.90 -2.76 -0.57
C LEU A 47 -7.79 -3.03 0.45
N ARG A 48 -7.67 -4.30 0.84
CA ARG A 48 -6.64 -4.75 1.78
C ARG A 48 -5.54 -5.49 1.04
N SER A 49 -4.36 -5.49 1.65
CA SER A 49 -3.25 -6.33 1.21
C SER A 49 -3.64 -7.81 1.17
N PHE A 50 -2.94 -8.58 0.34
CA PHE A 50 -3.07 -10.03 0.31
C PHE A 50 -2.69 -10.62 1.67
N ASN A 51 -3.50 -11.52 2.15
CA ASN A 51 -3.17 -12.29 3.33
C ASN A 51 -2.20 -13.44 2.98
N THR A 52 -1.64 -14.08 3.99
CA THR A 52 -0.68 -15.18 3.83
C THR A 52 -1.23 -16.36 3.04
N LYS A 53 -2.54 -16.60 3.05
CA LYS A 53 -3.17 -17.66 2.26
C LYS A 53 -3.06 -17.36 0.76
N VAL A 54 -3.34 -16.13 0.37
CA VAL A 54 -3.23 -15.70 -1.04
C VAL A 54 -1.76 -15.70 -1.47
N LEU A 55 -0.85 -15.21 -0.62
CA LEU A 55 0.59 -15.21 -0.94
C LEU A 55 1.13 -16.63 -1.12
N LYS A 56 0.67 -17.61 -0.32
CA LYS A 56 1.04 -19.01 -0.51
C LYS A 56 0.59 -19.54 -1.88
N GLN A 57 -0.63 -19.24 -2.30
CA GLN A 57 -1.12 -19.62 -3.63
C GLN A 57 -0.26 -19.01 -4.74
N ILE A 58 0.07 -17.72 -4.63
CA ILE A 58 0.96 -17.03 -5.58
C ILE A 58 2.34 -17.70 -5.61
N MET A 59 2.91 -18.00 -4.44
CA MET A 59 4.22 -18.67 -4.37
C MET A 59 4.16 -20.09 -4.96
N GLU A 60 3.09 -20.82 -4.77
CA GLU A 60 2.87 -22.15 -5.38
C GLU A 60 2.81 -22.06 -6.92
N ASP A 61 2.18 -21.00 -7.45
CA ASP A 61 2.01 -20.80 -8.89
C ASP A 61 3.30 -20.29 -9.58
N PHE A 62 4.04 -19.37 -8.94
CA PHE A 62 5.17 -18.67 -9.55
C PHE A 62 6.55 -19.20 -9.12
N ALA A 63 6.65 -19.85 -7.97
CA ALA A 63 7.89 -20.41 -7.41
C ALA A 63 7.63 -21.76 -6.74
N PRO A 64 7.18 -22.81 -7.48
CA PRO A 64 6.87 -24.10 -6.90
C PRO A 64 8.09 -24.67 -6.17
N GLY A 65 7.90 -25.08 -4.91
CA GLY A 65 8.99 -25.57 -4.05
C GLY A 65 9.64 -24.47 -3.19
N TYR A 66 9.05 -23.28 -3.13
CA TYR A 66 9.50 -22.20 -2.22
C TYR A 66 9.59 -22.65 -0.76
N SER A 67 10.49 -22.04 -0.01
CA SER A 67 10.63 -22.25 1.43
C SER A 67 9.74 -21.29 2.24
N ASN A 68 9.59 -21.57 3.54
CA ASN A 68 8.92 -20.63 4.45
C ASN A 68 9.69 -19.30 4.57
N ASP A 69 11.01 -19.34 4.42
CA ASP A 69 11.86 -18.13 4.48
C ASP A 69 11.65 -17.24 3.24
N ASP A 70 11.45 -17.85 2.06
CA ASP A 70 11.10 -17.13 0.83
C ASP A 70 9.75 -16.42 0.97
N LEU A 71 8.75 -17.12 1.50
CA LEU A 71 7.43 -16.53 1.77
C LEU A 71 7.51 -15.41 2.80
N LEU A 72 8.29 -15.58 3.86
CA LEU A 72 8.50 -14.57 4.90
C LEU A 72 9.18 -13.33 4.33
N ALA A 73 10.23 -13.52 3.51
CA ALA A 73 10.94 -12.43 2.87
C ALA A 73 10.02 -11.64 1.94
N LEU A 74 9.25 -12.33 1.07
CA LEU A 74 8.27 -11.70 0.20
C LEU A 74 7.24 -10.89 1.01
N TYR A 75 6.67 -11.47 2.06
CA TYR A 75 5.69 -10.79 2.91
C TYR A 75 6.29 -9.58 3.61
N THR A 76 7.50 -9.71 4.16
CA THR A 76 8.18 -8.63 4.89
C THR A 76 8.43 -7.40 4.02
N LEU A 77 8.81 -7.61 2.76
CA LEU A 77 9.13 -6.52 1.84
C LEU A 77 7.91 -5.95 1.10
N THR A 78 6.89 -6.78 0.85
CA THR A 78 5.70 -6.33 0.11
C THR A 78 4.55 -5.92 1.01
N GLY A 79 4.51 -6.36 2.27
CA GLY A 79 3.34 -6.24 3.14
C GLY A 79 2.07 -6.88 2.53
N GLY A 80 2.23 -7.74 1.52
CA GLY A 80 1.14 -8.30 0.74
C GLY A 80 0.45 -7.29 -0.19
N ILE A 81 1.04 -6.13 -0.43
CA ILE A 81 0.47 -5.12 -1.34
C ILE A 81 0.56 -5.66 -2.78
N PRO A 82 -0.59 -5.79 -3.51
CA PRO A 82 -0.64 -6.43 -4.82
C PRO A 82 0.39 -5.90 -5.82
N LYS A 83 0.54 -4.58 -5.93
CA LYS A 83 1.52 -3.93 -6.81
C LYS A 83 2.95 -4.46 -6.59
N TYR A 84 3.36 -4.59 -5.33
CA TYR A 84 4.71 -5.06 -5.02
C TYR A 84 4.84 -6.56 -5.24
N VAL A 85 3.82 -7.35 -4.86
CA VAL A 85 3.82 -8.79 -5.10
C VAL A 85 3.94 -9.09 -6.59
N GLU A 86 3.16 -8.41 -7.43
CA GLU A 86 3.25 -8.51 -8.90
C GLU A 86 4.65 -8.18 -9.39
N LEU A 87 5.25 -7.09 -8.91
CA LEU A 87 6.60 -6.67 -9.30
C LEU A 87 7.66 -7.74 -8.98
N PHE A 88 7.55 -8.42 -7.83
CA PHE A 88 8.45 -9.52 -7.48
C PHE A 88 8.22 -10.75 -8.34
N CYS A 89 6.96 -11.07 -8.67
CA CYS A 89 6.62 -12.16 -9.58
C CYS A 89 7.16 -11.92 -10.99
N ASP A 90 6.96 -10.74 -11.55
CA ASP A 90 7.38 -10.37 -12.90
C ASP A 90 8.91 -10.42 -13.06
N ASN A 91 9.64 -10.09 -12.01
CA ASN A 91 11.10 -10.15 -11.99
C ASN A 91 11.65 -11.50 -11.48
N GLN A 92 10.77 -12.47 -11.23
CA GLN A 92 11.14 -13.80 -10.67
C GLN A 92 11.97 -13.71 -9.38
N ALA A 93 11.79 -12.64 -8.62
CA ALA A 93 12.48 -12.38 -7.35
C ALA A 93 11.67 -12.99 -6.20
N LEU A 94 11.59 -14.34 -6.15
CA LEU A 94 10.73 -15.07 -5.22
C LEU A 94 11.50 -16.02 -4.27
N SER A 95 12.83 -15.97 -4.28
CA SER A 95 13.67 -16.60 -3.25
C SER A 95 14.39 -15.52 -2.46
N VAL A 96 14.80 -15.82 -1.22
CA VAL A 96 15.50 -14.88 -0.33
C VAL A 96 16.62 -14.16 -1.07
N ASP A 97 17.52 -14.89 -1.72
CA ASP A 97 18.68 -14.32 -2.42
C ASP A 97 18.26 -13.39 -3.56
N ARG A 98 17.32 -13.83 -4.41
CA ARG A 98 16.83 -13.01 -5.53
C ARG A 98 16.05 -11.78 -5.08
N ILE A 99 15.32 -11.89 -3.97
CA ILE A 99 14.63 -10.78 -3.34
C ILE A 99 15.66 -9.73 -2.88
N TYR A 100 16.72 -10.14 -2.21
CA TYR A 100 17.79 -9.23 -1.77
C TYR A 100 18.48 -8.56 -2.97
N ASP A 101 18.87 -9.32 -3.97
CA ASP A 101 19.50 -8.79 -5.18
C ASP A 101 18.60 -7.76 -5.87
N PHE A 102 17.30 -8.03 -5.96
CA PHE A 102 16.33 -7.16 -6.60
C PHE A 102 16.11 -5.86 -5.82
N VAL A 103 15.94 -5.95 -4.49
CA VAL A 103 15.63 -4.79 -3.64
C VAL A 103 16.85 -3.88 -3.47
N PHE A 104 18.05 -4.45 -3.34
CA PHE A 104 19.29 -3.69 -3.07
C PHE A 104 20.14 -3.43 -4.31
N SER A 105 19.64 -3.68 -5.50
CA SER A 105 20.30 -3.28 -6.74
C SER A 105 20.44 -1.74 -6.84
N GLU A 106 21.47 -1.26 -7.52
CA GLU A 106 21.76 0.18 -7.64
C GLU A 106 20.60 1.02 -8.19
N ASN A 107 19.76 0.42 -9.04
CA ASN A 107 18.60 1.09 -9.64
C ASN A 107 17.26 0.58 -9.08
N SER A 108 17.25 0.06 -7.86
CA SER A 108 16.04 -0.49 -7.26
C SER A 108 15.01 0.60 -7.00
N LEU A 109 13.77 0.34 -7.44
CA LEU A 109 12.62 1.20 -7.14
C LEU A 109 12.32 1.30 -5.64
N PHE A 110 12.79 0.36 -4.83
CA PHE A 110 12.53 0.31 -3.40
C PHE A 110 13.38 1.28 -2.57
N ILE A 111 14.52 1.76 -3.09
CA ILE A 111 15.43 2.66 -2.35
C ILE A 111 14.70 3.95 -1.97
N ASP A 112 13.94 4.52 -2.89
CA ASP A 112 13.22 5.78 -2.67
C ASP A 112 11.73 5.61 -2.37
N GLU A 113 11.15 4.44 -2.60
CA GLU A 113 9.70 4.21 -2.50
C GLU A 113 9.19 4.48 -1.07
N GLY A 114 9.87 4.00 -0.05
CA GLY A 114 9.50 4.22 1.35
C GLY A 114 9.49 5.71 1.72
N ARG A 115 10.47 6.46 1.26
CA ARG A 115 10.55 7.90 1.46
C ARG A 115 9.42 8.63 0.72
N ASN A 116 9.19 8.27 -0.53
CA ASN A 116 8.13 8.86 -1.36
C ASN A 116 6.74 8.59 -0.78
N LEU A 117 6.51 7.39 -0.25
CA LEU A 117 5.27 7.04 0.43
C LEU A 117 5.05 7.92 1.67
N LEU A 118 6.08 8.10 2.51
CA LEU A 118 5.99 8.96 3.68
C LEU A 118 5.72 10.43 3.31
N ILE A 119 6.34 10.93 2.24
CA ILE A 119 6.08 12.29 1.74
C ILE A 119 4.62 12.41 1.28
N THR A 120 4.11 11.41 0.57
CA THR A 120 2.74 11.42 0.03
C THR A 120 1.69 11.38 1.15
N GLU A 121 1.90 10.54 2.18
CA GLU A 121 0.94 10.37 3.27
C GLU A 121 1.02 11.49 4.33
N PHE A 122 2.21 11.96 4.65
CA PHE A 122 2.45 12.85 5.79
C PHE A 122 2.92 14.25 5.41
N GLY A 123 3.16 14.51 4.13
CA GLY A 123 3.55 15.82 3.62
C GLY A 123 4.78 16.39 4.35
N LYS A 124 4.66 17.60 4.90
CA LYS A 124 5.76 18.30 5.59
C LYS A 124 6.29 17.56 6.83
N ASN A 125 5.50 16.66 7.41
CA ASN A 125 5.86 15.93 8.63
C ASN A 125 6.63 14.63 8.34
N TYR A 126 6.89 14.28 7.08
CA TYR A 126 7.54 13.03 6.70
C TYR A 126 8.87 12.78 7.44
N GLY A 127 9.66 13.83 7.67
CA GLY A 127 10.96 13.73 8.35
C GLY A 127 10.86 13.17 9.76
N THR A 128 9.82 13.56 10.52
CA THR A 128 9.58 13.02 11.87
C THR A 128 9.28 11.51 11.83
N TYR A 129 8.42 11.09 10.90
CA TYR A 129 8.08 9.67 10.75
C TYR A 129 9.27 8.85 10.27
N PHE A 130 10.05 9.40 9.33
CA PHE A 130 11.28 8.77 8.86
C PHE A 130 12.31 8.57 9.99
N SER A 131 12.48 9.57 10.85
CA SER A 131 13.38 9.47 12.01
C SER A 131 12.92 8.38 12.99
N ILE A 132 11.61 8.30 13.27
CA ILE A 132 11.06 7.26 14.13
C ILE A 132 11.33 5.86 13.56
N LEU A 133 11.08 5.67 12.26
CA LEU A 133 11.35 4.39 11.59
C LEU A 133 12.84 4.05 11.60
N SER A 134 13.72 5.03 11.43
CA SER A 134 15.16 4.85 11.50
C SER A 134 15.62 4.42 12.90
N GLU A 135 15.06 5.02 13.96
CA GLU A 135 15.34 4.61 15.35
C GLU A 135 14.89 3.17 15.62
N ILE A 136 13.69 2.80 15.13
CA ILE A 136 13.19 1.41 15.24
C ILE A 136 14.13 0.44 14.50
N ALA A 137 14.54 0.78 13.28
CA ALA A 137 15.46 -0.04 12.49
C ALA A 137 16.83 -0.23 13.18
N ASN A 138 17.28 0.78 13.94
CA ASN A 138 18.49 0.72 14.75
C ASN A 138 18.31 -0.03 16.09
N GLY A 139 17.14 -0.61 16.35
CA GLY A 139 16.86 -1.39 17.55
C GLY A 139 16.37 -0.58 18.77
N HIS A 140 16.00 0.67 18.57
CA HIS A 140 15.49 1.53 19.65
C HIS A 140 13.96 1.45 19.73
N TYR A 141 13.41 0.48 20.48
CA TYR A 141 11.94 0.24 20.55
C TYR A 141 11.29 0.80 21.82
N SER A 142 12.03 1.32 22.80
CA SER A 142 11.43 1.81 24.02
C SER A 142 11.08 3.30 23.94
N LYS A 143 9.86 3.66 24.35
CA LYS A 143 9.56 5.07 24.67
C LYS A 143 10.50 5.49 25.79
N ALA A 144 11.23 6.58 25.60
CA ALA A 144 11.82 7.29 26.75
C ALA A 144 10.68 7.60 27.73
N ARG A 145 10.85 7.17 28.98
CA ARG A 145 9.92 7.49 30.07
C ARG A 145 10.08 8.94 30.46
#